data_1bce061c1457f4fabadd654481af3962
#
_entry.id   1bce061c1457f4fabadd654481af3962
#
_cell.length_a   1.000
_cell.length_b   1.000
_cell.length_c   1.000
_cell.angle_alpha   90.00
_cell.angle_beta   90.00
_cell.angle_gamma   90.00
#
_symmetry.space_group_name_H-M   'P 1'
#
loop_
_entity.id
_entity.type
_entity.pdbx_description
1 polymer ?
#
loop_
_entity_poly.entity_id
_entity_poly.type
_entity_poly.pdbx_seq_one_letter_code
_entity_poly.pdbx_strand_id
1 'polypeptide(L)'
;VSNIVSSELSLDEMLGEIVGLTVQVTDCDACLVYLFEKEAGEIVLCASQVPHAHELGNLRMKMGEGITGWVAEHKSVVALSSNAAQDKRFKRFRALVEDTYDAFLSVPLVSSGDLIGVINVHHRERHDHSPEEISLLSFIGEQMGGAIYKNKLAEENVRLKEETVEVKRKLEERKLVERAKGILQRRHGLTEEDSYLQLRNESRRLRRPMKDLAEAIIFTEELNKRASGETTD
;
A
#
# COMPACT_ATOMS: atom_id res chain seq x y z
N VAL A 1 -21.82 7.05 7.01
CA VAL A 1 -20.79 7.48 6.05
C VAL A 1 -19.89 8.55 6.64
N SER A 2 -20.48 9.64 7.21
CA SER A 2 -19.67 10.77 7.74
C SER A 2 -18.70 10.37 8.86
N ASN A 3 -19.06 9.42 9.72
CA ASN A 3 -18.19 8.95 10.82
C ASN A 3 -17.01 8.08 10.34
N ILE A 4 -17.15 7.39 9.21
CA ILE A 4 -16.10 6.52 8.65
C ILE A 4 -15.00 7.37 8.01
N VAL A 5 -15.39 8.46 7.34
CA VAL A 5 -14.46 9.38 6.66
C VAL A 5 -13.60 10.18 7.65
N SER A 6 -14.06 10.35 8.89
CA SER A 6 -13.37 11.14 9.92
C SER A 6 -12.60 10.32 10.96
N SER A 7 -12.67 8.97 10.92
CA SER A 7 -12.00 8.10 11.88
C SER A 7 -10.60 7.68 11.41
N GLU A 8 -9.70 7.46 12.36
CA GLU A 8 -8.37 6.85 12.13
C GLU A 8 -8.51 5.31 11.97
N LEU A 9 -9.46 4.85 11.15
CA LEU A 9 -9.67 3.44 10.89
C LEU A 9 -8.56 2.88 10.01
N SER A 10 -8.13 1.68 10.29
CA SER A 10 -7.29 0.90 9.38
C SER A 10 -8.05 0.58 8.08
N LEU A 11 -7.32 0.19 7.04
CA LEU A 11 -7.92 -0.19 5.76
C LEU A 11 -8.93 -1.33 5.93
N ASP A 12 -8.60 -2.36 6.73
CA ASP A 12 -9.46 -3.52 6.96
C ASP A 12 -10.75 -3.13 7.69
N GLU A 13 -10.67 -2.24 8.68
CA GLU A 13 -11.86 -1.71 9.38
C GLU A 13 -12.73 -0.89 8.43
N MET A 14 -12.14 -0.04 7.58
CA MET A 14 -12.90 0.71 6.55
C MET A 14 -13.62 -0.23 5.59
N LEU A 15 -12.95 -1.28 5.13
CA LEU A 15 -13.53 -2.26 4.20
C LEU A 15 -14.68 -3.03 4.86
N GLY A 16 -14.53 -3.40 6.14
CA GLY A 16 -15.60 -4.03 6.92
C GLY A 16 -16.83 -3.13 7.04
N GLU A 17 -16.63 -1.85 7.33
CA GLU A 17 -17.71 -0.87 7.41
C GLU A 17 -18.40 -0.64 6.05
N ILE A 18 -17.64 -0.63 4.94
CA ILE A 18 -18.23 -0.55 3.59
C ILE A 18 -19.15 -1.74 3.34
N VAL A 19 -18.68 -2.96 3.61
CA VAL A 19 -19.48 -4.17 3.45
C VAL A 19 -20.73 -4.09 4.30
N GLY A 20 -20.60 -3.74 5.59
CA GLY A 20 -21.74 -3.61 6.51
C GLY A 20 -22.79 -2.62 6.04
N LEU A 21 -22.36 -1.42 5.63
CA LEU A 21 -23.27 -0.39 5.09
C LEU A 21 -23.92 -0.83 3.78
N THR A 22 -23.17 -1.44 2.88
CA THR A 22 -23.70 -1.91 1.60
C THR A 22 -24.79 -2.94 1.82
N VAL A 23 -24.55 -3.94 2.66
CA VAL A 23 -25.54 -4.96 3.01
C VAL A 23 -26.80 -4.34 3.64
N GLN A 24 -26.62 -3.41 4.57
CA GLN A 24 -27.74 -2.75 5.25
C GLN A 24 -28.62 -1.93 4.28
N VAL A 25 -27.99 -1.35 3.25
CA VAL A 25 -28.70 -0.49 2.28
C VAL A 25 -29.36 -1.29 1.17
N THR A 26 -28.72 -2.36 0.70
CA THR A 26 -29.18 -3.13 -0.47
C THR A 26 -29.91 -4.42 -0.11
N ASP A 27 -29.89 -4.82 1.18
CA ASP A 27 -30.44 -6.11 1.66
C ASP A 27 -29.96 -7.30 0.83
N CYS A 28 -28.69 -7.25 0.39
CA CYS A 28 -28.11 -8.22 -0.52
C CYS A 28 -27.73 -9.53 0.18
N ASP A 29 -27.69 -10.61 -0.59
CA ASP A 29 -27.23 -11.93 -0.13
C ASP A 29 -25.71 -12.02 -0.02
N ALA A 30 -24.99 -11.24 -0.81
CA ALA A 30 -23.53 -11.14 -0.71
C ALA A 30 -23.00 -9.78 -1.20
N CYS A 31 -22.00 -9.29 -0.49
CA CYS A 31 -21.24 -8.09 -0.86
C CYS A 31 -19.75 -8.43 -0.90
N LEU A 32 -19.09 -8.06 -2.00
CA LEU A 32 -17.66 -8.26 -2.22
C LEU A 32 -17.00 -6.92 -2.59
N VAL A 33 -15.87 -6.60 -1.95
CA VAL A 33 -15.11 -5.38 -2.22
C VAL A 33 -13.74 -5.73 -2.76
N TYR A 34 -13.45 -5.18 -3.92
CA TYR A 34 -12.17 -5.34 -4.61
C TYR A 34 -11.41 -4.02 -4.61
N LEU A 35 -10.11 -4.06 -4.39
CA LEU A 35 -9.23 -2.89 -4.51
C LEU A 35 -8.32 -3.01 -5.72
N PHE A 36 -8.07 -1.88 -6.35
CA PHE A 36 -7.14 -1.80 -7.48
C PHE A 36 -5.69 -1.71 -7.00
N GLU A 37 -4.87 -2.64 -7.47
CA GLU A 37 -3.41 -2.63 -7.30
C GLU A 37 -2.76 -2.05 -8.57
N LYS A 38 -2.35 -0.81 -8.49
CA LYS A 38 -1.82 -0.05 -9.64
C LYS A 38 -0.57 -0.69 -10.25
N GLU A 39 0.33 -1.22 -9.44
CA GLU A 39 1.59 -1.82 -9.89
C GLU A 39 1.37 -3.11 -10.67
N ALA A 40 0.40 -3.92 -10.26
CA ALA A 40 0.03 -5.16 -10.94
C ALA A 40 -0.97 -4.93 -12.09
N GLY A 41 -1.70 -3.81 -12.09
CA GLY A 41 -2.79 -3.54 -13.03
C GLY A 41 -4.00 -4.46 -12.82
N GLU A 42 -4.19 -4.95 -11.61
CA GLU A 42 -5.21 -5.93 -11.23
C GLU A 42 -6.11 -5.41 -10.11
N ILE A 43 -7.30 -5.97 -10.03
CA ILE A 43 -8.20 -5.79 -8.88
C ILE A 43 -8.17 -7.06 -8.02
N VAL A 44 -8.14 -6.86 -6.70
CA VAL A 44 -7.94 -7.93 -5.71
C VAL A 44 -9.11 -7.92 -4.73
N LEU A 45 -9.69 -9.07 -4.44
CA LEU A 45 -10.72 -9.22 -3.42
C LEU A 45 -10.13 -8.94 -2.04
N CYS A 46 -10.59 -7.88 -1.38
CA CYS A 46 -10.06 -7.43 -0.09
C CYS A 46 -11.07 -7.57 1.06
N ALA A 47 -12.38 -7.53 0.77
CA ALA A 47 -13.39 -7.74 1.80
C ALA A 47 -14.63 -8.44 1.23
N SER A 48 -15.31 -9.19 2.07
CA SER A 48 -16.55 -9.90 1.75
C SER A 48 -17.42 -10.05 2.98
N GLN A 49 -18.75 -10.00 2.78
CA GLN A 49 -19.72 -10.36 3.80
C GLN A 49 -19.71 -11.88 4.07
N VAL A 50 -19.56 -12.68 3.02
CA VAL A 50 -19.51 -14.15 3.12
C VAL A 50 -18.05 -14.55 3.40
N PRO A 51 -17.81 -15.58 4.24
CA PRO A 51 -16.45 -16.01 4.54
C PRO A 51 -15.73 -16.52 3.28
N HIS A 52 -14.67 -15.83 2.87
CA HIS A 52 -13.76 -16.18 1.78
C HIS A 52 -12.31 -16.19 2.26
N ALA A 53 -12.03 -17.01 3.29
CA ALA A 53 -10.73 -16.99 3.98
C ALA A 53 -9.53 -17.27 3.07
N HIS A 54 -9.72 -18.02 1.96
CA HIS A 54 -8.64 -18.34 1.01
C HIS A 54 -8.59 -17.38 -0.18
N GLU A 55 -9.70 -16.71 -0.50
CA GLU A 55 -9.84 -15.81 -1.63
C GLU A 55 -9.42 -14.37 -1.31
N LEU A 56 -9.60 -13.94 -0.06
CA LEU A 56 -9.18 -12.62 0.39
C LEU A 56 -7.68 -12.42 0.19
N GLY A 57 -7.32 -11.37 -0.55
CA GLY A 57 -5.95 -11.07 -0.96
C GLY A 57 -5.39 -11.93 -2.10
N ASN A 58 -6.04 -13.05 -2.43
CA ASN A 58 -5.56 -14.01 -3.43
C ASN A 58 -6.37 -14.01 -4.73
N LEU A 59 -7.68 -13.74 -4.66
CA LEU A 59 -8.50 -13.67 -5.87
C LEU A 59 -8.21 -12.36 -6.62
N ARG A 60 -7.66 -12.50 -7.80
CA ARG A 60 -7.22 -11.40 -8.66
C ARG A 60 -7.92 -11.43 -10.01
N MET A 61 -8.24 -10.27 -10.54
CA MET A 61 -8.82 -10.08 -11.87
C MET A 61 -8.11 -8.96 -12.60
N LYS A 62 -7.95 -9.12 -13.90
CA LYS A 62 -7.42 -8.06 -14.77
C LYS A 62 -8.49 -7.02 -15.07
N MET A 63 -8.05 -5.81 -15.42
CA MET A 63 -8.93 -4.81 -15.99
C MET A 63 -9.65 -5.38 -17.22
N GLY A 64 -10.96 -5.15 -17.33
CA GLY A 64 -11.80 -5.69 -18.40
C GLY A 64 -12.22 -7.16 -18.20
N GLU A 65 -11.70 -7.87 -17.21
CA GLU A 65 -11.99 -9.29 -16.99
C GLU A 65 -13.27 -9.50 -16.17
N GLY A 66 -14.27 -10.13 -16.76
CA GLY A 66 -15.56 -10.31 -16.12
C GLY A 66 -16.33 -8.97 -15.99
N ILE A 67 -17.49 -9.00 -15.33
CA ILE A 67 -18.28 -7.78 -15.09
C ILE A 67 -17.50 -6.83 -14.18
N THR A 68 -16.90 -7.33 -13.12
CA THR A 68 -16.15 -6.55 -12.15
C THR A 68 -14.94 -5.84 -12.77
N GLY A 69 -14.15 -6.56 -13.60
CA GLY A 69 -13.04 -5.98 -14.34
C GLY A 69 -13.49 -4.96 -15.38
N TRP A 70 -14.64 -5.19 -16.04
CA TRP A 70 -15.23 -4.22 -16.95
C TRP A 70 -15.63 -2.92 -16.24
N VAL A 71 -16.28 -3.03 -15.06
CA VAL A 71 -16.62 -1.87 -14.22
C VAL A 71 -15.37 -1.12 -13.78
N ALA A 72 -14.32 -1.84 -13.41
CA ALA A 72 -13.03 -1.25 -13.07
C ALA A 72 -12.43 -0.45 -14.23
N GLU A 73 -12.42 -1.01 -15.43
CA GLU A 73 -11.86 -0.38 -16.63
C GLU A 73 -12.65 0.83 -17.11
N HIS A 74 -13.98 0.72 -17.14
CA HIS A 74 -14.86 1.76 -17.68
C HIS A 74 -15.33 2.77 -16.61
N LYS A 75 -15.09 2.47 -15.32
CA LYS A 75 -15.59 3.27 -14.18
C LYS A 75 -17.08 3.56 -14.27
N SER A 76 -17.84 2.58 -14.72
CA SER A 76 -19.27 2.67 -14.99
C SER A 76 -20.03 1.57 -14.29
N VAL A 77 -21.18 1.90 -13.73
CA VAL A 77 -22.04 0.96 -13.01
C VAL A 77 -22.61 -0.09 -13.96
N VAL A 78 -22.71 -1.32 -13.49
CA VAL A 78 -23.44 -2.42 -14.15
C VAL A 78 -24.50 -2.93 -13.18
N ALA A 79 -25.76 -2.90 -13.58
CA ALA A 79 -26.90 -3.41 -12.84
C ALA A 79 -27.62 -4.47 -13.70
N LEU A 80 -27.73 -5.69 -13.20
CA LEU A 80 -28.39 -6.82 -13.84
C LEU A 80 -29.45 -7.35 -12.88
N SER A 81 -30.72 -7.22 -13.23
CA SER A 81 -31.83 -7.63 -12.36
C SER A 81 -32.03 -9.13 -12.29
N SER A 82 -31.53 -9.88 -13.29
CA SER A 82 -31.60 -11.34 -13.34
C SER A 82 -30.64 -11.89 -14.41
N ASN A 83 -30.40 -13.21 -14.38
CA ASN A 83 -29.59 -13.92 -15.35
C ASN A 83 -28.17 -13.33 -15.53
N ALA A 84 -27.55 -12.87 -14.46
CA ALA A 84 -26.22 -12.28 -14.49
C ALA A 84 -25.19 -13.16 -15.23
N ALA A 85 -25.28 -14.48 -15.07
CA ALA A 85 -24.42 -15.45 -15.74
C ALA A 85 -24.56 -15.50 -17.29
N GLN A 86 -25.61 -14.88 -17.85
CA GLN A 86 -25.83 -14.80 -19.31
C GLN A 86 -25.29 -13.50 -19.92
N ASP A 87 -24.84 -12.54 -19.10
CA ASP A 87 -24.20 -11.32 -19.60
C ASP A 87 -22.90 -11.68 -20.34
N LYS A 88 -22.66 -11.04 -21.49
CA LYS A 88 -21.50 -11.31 -22.35
C LYS A 88 -20.16 -11.04 -21.67
N ARG A 89 -20.17 -10.20 -20.66
CA ARG A 89 -18.99 -9.82 -19.85
C ARG A 89 -18.77 -10.81 -18.70
N PHE A 90 -19.75 -11.65 -18.38
CA PHE A 90 -19.69 -12.53 -17.23
C PHE A 90 -18.53 -13.52 -17.33
N LYS A 91 -17.74 -13.61 -16.28
CA LYS A 91 -16.72 -14.64 -16.09
C LYS A 91 -16.91 -15.30 -14.74
N ARG A 92 -17.07 -16.62 -14.76
CA ARG A 92 -17.28 -17.41 -13.55
C ARG A 92 -15.94 -17.70 -12.87
N PHE A 93 -15.87 -17.41 -11.59
CA PHE A 93 -14.77 -17.79 -10.71
C PHE A 93 -15.23 -18.96 -9.84
N ARG A 94 -14.60 -20.14 -9.99
CA ARG A 94 -15.01 -21.35 -9.26
C ARG A 94 -14.97 -21.20 -7.73
N ALA A 95 -14.17 -20.31 -7.25
CA ALA A 95 -14.02 -20.00 -5.83
C ALA A 95 -15.16 -19.13 -5.27
N LEU A 96 -15.96 -18.48 -6.13
CA LEU A 96 -17.06 -17.61 -5.73
C LEU A 96 -18.40 -18.32 -5.93
N VAL A 97 -19.05 -18.69 -4.85
CA VAL A 97 -20.39 -19.26 -4.89
C VAL A 97 -21.41 -18.23 -5.40
N GLU A 98 -21.18 -16.96 -5.11
CA GLU A 98 -21.98 -15.80 -5.52
C GLU A 98 -22.09 -15.64 -7.04
N ASP A 99 -21.16 -16.20 -7.80
CA ASP A 99 -21.25 -16.26 -9.28
C ASP A 99 -22.40 -17.15 -9.80
N THR A 100 -23.11 -17.85 -8.91
CA THR A 100 -24.33 -18.56 -9.23
C THR A 100 -25.61 -17.78 -8.96
N TYR A 101 -25.50 -16.57 -8.35
CA TYR A 101 -26.64 -15.73 -7.99
C TYR A 101 -27.22 -15.05 -9.22
N ASP A 102 -28.52 -14.72 -9.15
CA ASP A 102 -29.29 -14.31 -10.31
C ASP A 102 -29.14 -12.83 -10.67
N ALA A 103 -29.17 -11.96 -9.65
CA ALA A 103 -29.02 -10.52 -9.85
C ALA A 103 -27.65 -10.00 -9.35
N PHE A 104 -27.16 -8.96 -10.03
CA PHE A 104 -25.83 -8.42 -9.81
C PHE A 104 -25.78 -6.92 -9.99
N LEU A 105 -25.21 -6.21 -9.02
CA LEU A 105 -24.91 -4.79 -9.12
C LEU A 105 -23.43 -4.58 -8.83
N SER A 106 -22.74 -3.90 -9.74
CA SER A 106 -21.32 -3.60 -9.61
C SER A 106 -21.08 -2.09 -9.76
N VAL A 107 -20.43 -1.50 -8.77
CA VAL A 107 -20.22 -0.06 -8.66
C VAL A 107 -18.73 0.25 -8.48
N PRO A 108 -18.15 1.16 -9.25
CA PRO A 108 -16.75 1.54 -9.08
C PRO A 108 -16.54 2.38 -7.82
N LEU A 109 -15.47 2.11 -7.08
CA LEU A 109 -14.91 3.00 -6.07
C LEU A 109 -13.96 3.97 -6.77
N VAL A 110 -14.27 5.24 -6.77
CA VAL A 110 -13.45 6.25 -7.44
C VAL A 110 -13.07 7.39 -6.51
N SER A 111 -11.91 7.99 -6.74
CA SER A 111 -11.45 9.20 -6.05
C SER A 111 -10.76 10.11 -7.05
N SER A 112 -11.26 11.35 -7.19
CA SER A 112 -10.70 12.34 -8.13
C SER A 112 -10.54 11.81 -9.56
N GLY A 113 -11.44 10.93 -10.00
CA GLY A 113 -11.40 10.30 -11.32
C GLY A 113 -10.53 9.04 -11.44
N ASP A 114 -9.75 8.71 -10.41
CA ASP A 114 -8.96 7.49 -10.38
C ASP A 114 -9.75 6.31 -9.80
N LEU A 115 -9.53 5.13 -10.35
CA LEU A 115 -10.09 3.90 -9.83
C LEU A 115 -9.36 3.51 -8.54
N ILE A 116 -10.13 3.26 -7.49
CA ILE A 116 -9.65 2.75 -6.21
C ILE A 116 -10.02 1.28 -6.04
N GLY A 117 -11.18 0.88 -6.57
CA GLY A 117 -11.68 -0.47 -6.47
C GLY A 117 -13.08 -0.62 -7.07
N VAL A 118 -13.76 -1.71 -6.69
CA VAL A 118 -15.12 -2.03 -7.12
C VAL A 118 -15.88 -2.68 -5.97
N ILE A 119 -17.15 -2.32 -5.79
CA ILE A 119 -18.09 -3.01 -4.90
C ILE A 119 -19.03 -3.83 -5.77
N ASN A 120 -19.18 -5.11 -5.44
CA ASN A 120 -20.16 -5.99 -6.03
C ASN A 120 -21.23 -6.38 -5.00
N VAL A 121 -22.47 -6.34 -5.44
CA VAL A 121 -23.64 -6.78 -4.70
C VAL A 121 -24.31 -7.90 -5.49
N HIS A 122 -24.64 -8.97 -4.82
CA HIS A 122 -25.27 -10.14 -5.42
C HIS A 122 -26.56 -10.51 -4.68
N HIS A 123 -27.61 -10.86 -5.44
CA HIS A 123 -28.84 -11.43 -4.93
C HIS A 123 -29.07 -12.81 -5.53
N ARG A 124 -29.48 -13.76 -4.69
CA ARG A 124 -29.74 -15.15 -5.11
C ARG A 124 -30.88 -15.26 -6.10
N GLU A 125 -31.86 -14.37 -5.92
CA GLU A 125 -33.04 -14.28 -6.75
C GLU A 125 -33.02 -13.00 -7.58
N ARG A 126 -33.99 -12.90 -8.51
CA ARG A 126 -34.20 -11.67 -9.26
C ARG A 126 -34.39 -10.48 -8.32
N HIS A 127 -33.65 -9.42 -8.57
CA HIS A 127 -33.73 -8.15 -7.84
C HIS A 127 -33.68 -6.97 -8.82
N ASP A 128 -34.74 -6.17 -8.84
CA ASP A 128 -34.79 -4.98 -9.68
C ASP A 128 -34.12 -3.82 -8.93
N HIS A 129 -32.85 -3.54 -9.24
CA HIS A 129 -32.08 -2.45 -8.65
C HIS A 129 -32.71 -1.10 -8.97
N SER A 130 -33.24 -0.42 -7.97
CA SER A 130 -33.87 0.89 -8.14
C SER A 130 -32.82 1.98 -8.46
N PRO A 131 -33.20 3.06 -9.15
CA PRO A 131 -32.31 4.20 -9.37
C PRO A 131 -31.77 4.79 -8.05
N GLU A 132 -32.57 4.76 -6.99
CA GLU A 132 -32.21 5.23 -5.66
C GLU A 132 -31.14 4.33 -5.03
N GLU A 133 -31.30 3.00 -5.13
CA GLU A 133 -30.32 2.02 -4.67
C GLU A 133 -28.98 2.19 -5.39
N ILE A 134 -29.00 2.26 -6.71
CA ILE A 134 -27.81 2.49 -7.55
C ILE A 134 -27.12 3.81 -7.17
N SER A 135 -27.92 4.89 -7.02
CA SER A 135 -27.38 6.20 -6.66
C SER A 135 -26.75 6.20 -5.26
N LEU A 136 -27.39 5.54 -4.30
CA LEU A 136 -26.89 5.45 -2.94
C LEU A 136 -25.61 4.62 -2.86
N LEU A 137 -25.56 3.48 -3.55
CA LEU A 137 -24.34 2.66 -3.61
C LEU A 137 -23.20 3.37 -4.36
N SER A 138 -23.51 4.10 -5.41
CA SER A 138 -22.54 4.94 -6.12
C SER A 138 -21.99 6.05 -5.24
N PHE A 139 -22.84 6.70 -4.44
CA PHE A 139 -22.41 7.69 -3.46
C PHE A 139 -21.50 7.08 -2.37
N ILE A 140 -21.88 5.91 -1.85
CA ILE A 140 -21.02 5.16 -0.92
C ILE A 140 -19.67 4.88 -1.58
N GLY A 141 -19.68 4.39 -2.83
CA GLY A 141 -18.47 4.09 -3.60
C GLY A 141 -17.54 5.29 -3.77
N GLU A 142 -18.08 6.46 -4.06
CA GLU A 142 -17.31 7.70 -4.20
C GLU A 142 -16.73 8.18 -2.86
N GLN A 143 -17.54 8.22 -1.80
CA GLN A 143 -17.08 8.64 -0.48
C GLN A 143 -16.01 7.70 0.08
N MET A 144 -16.22 6.40 -0.06
CA MET A 144 -15.29 5.40 0.47
C MET A 144 -14.04 5.27 -0.39
N GLY A 145 -14.16 5.43 -1.71
CA GLY A 145 -12.99 5.54 -2.60
C GLY A 145 -12.04 6.64 -2.16
N GLY A 146 -12.59 7.83 -1.82
CA GLY A 146 -11.81 8.94 -1.27
C GLY A 146 -11.13 8.62 0.06
N ALA A 147 -11.85 7.98 0.99
CA ALA A 147 -11.31 7.60 2.30
C ALA A 147 -10.18 6.56 2.17
N ILE A 148 -10.39 5.51 1.37
CA ILE A 148 -9.38 4.47 1.11
C ILE A 148 -8.13 5.07 0.46
N TYR A 149 -8.31 5.94 -0.54
CA TYR A 149 -7.20 6.60 -1.21
C TYR A 149 -6.36 7.44 -0.23
N LYS A 150 -7.03 8.22 0.62
CA LYS A 150 -6.36 9.02 1.65
C LYS A 150 -5.57 8.16 2.64
N ASN A 151 -6.15 7.04 3.09
CA ASN A 151 -5.48 6.10 4.00
C ASN A 151 -4.23 5.49 3.33
N LYS A 152 -4.36 4.93 2.11
CA LYS A 152 -3.21 4.41 1.34
C LYS A 152 -2.10 5.45 1.15
N LEU A 153 -2.47 6.69 0.86
CA LEU A 153 -1.51 7.77 0.68
C LEU A 153 -0.78 8.12 2.00
N ALA A 154 -1.49 8.07 3.14
CA ALA A 154 -0.89 8.28 4.44
C ALA A 154 0.12 7.18 4.81
N GLU A 155 -0.24 5.90 4.60
CA GLU A 155 0.66 4.76 4.82
C GLU A 155 1.91 4.85 3.95
N GLU A 156 1.75 5.15 2.66
CA GLU A 156 2.88 5.33 1.73
C GLU A 156 3.80 6.48 2.15
N ASN A 157 3.24 7.60 2.63
CA ASN A 157 4.03 8.71 3.18
C ASN A 157 4.87 8.30 4.39
N VAL A 158 4.31 7.50 5.30
CA VAL A 158 5.06 6.98 6.46
C VAL A 158 6.21 6.11 5.97
N ARG A 159 5.95 5.15 5.08
CA ARG A 159 6.96 4.26 4.50
C ARG A 159 8.11 5.04 3.84
N LEU A 160 7.78 5.99 2.96
CA LEU A 160 8.77 6.82 2.28
C LEU A 160 9.61 7.67 3.22
N LYS A 161 9.02 8.16 4.32
CA LYS A 161 9.77 8.88 5.36
C LYS A 161 10.77 7.97 6.06
N GLU A 162 10.37 6.76 6.43
CA GLU A 162 11.24 5.78 7.07
C GLU A 162 12.40 5.38 6.15
N GLU A 163 12.13 5.08 4.88
CA GLU A 163 13.15 4.81 3.86
C GLU A 163 14.13 5.98 3.71
N THR A 164 13.61 7.21 3.67
CA THR A 164 14.43 8.42 3.54
C THR A 164 15.36 8.61 4.74
N VAL A 165 14.87 8.37 5.97
CA VAL A 165 15.68 8.42 7.19
C VAL A 165 16.79 7.37 7.14
N GLU A 166 16.47 6.15 6.74
CA GLU A 166 17.45 5.06 6.66
C GLU A 166 18.55 5.34 5.60
N VAL A 167 18.17 5.84 4.43
CA VAL A 167 19.13 6.23 3.38
C VAL A 167 20.04 7.35 3.86
N LYS A 168 19.49 8.38 4.52
CA LYS A 168 20.29 9.46 5.10
C LYS A 168 21.27 8.93 6.14
N ARG A 169 20.81 8.05 7.04
CA ARG A 169 21.67 7.44 8.06
C ARG A 169 22.86 6.69 7.41
N LYS A 170 22.61 5.85 6.41
CA LYS A 170 23.66 5.13 5.68
C LYS A 170 24.64 6.06 4.98
N LEU A 171 24.15 7.15 4.41
CA LEU A 171 25.00 8.16 3.76
C LEU A 171 25.92 8.85 4.77
N GLU A 172 25.41 9.27 5.92
CA GLU A 172 26.21 9.90 6.96
C GLU A 172 27.25 8.93 7.55
N GLU A 173 26.88 7.67 7.79
CA GLU A 173 27.83 6.64 8.20
C GLU A 173 28.96 6.45 7.17
N ARG A 174 28.64 6.43 5.88
CA ARG A 174 29.64 6.33 4.81
C ARG A 174 30.57 7.54 4.81
N LYS A 175 30.03 8.76 4.95
CA LYS A 175 30.85 10.00 5.00
C LYS A 175 31.83 9.96 6.18
N LEU A 176 31.39 9.52 7.36
CA LEU A 176 32.25 9.38 8.53
C LEU A 176 33.39 8.39 8.29
N VAL A 177 33.07 7.22 7.72
CA VAL A 177 34.07 6.19 7.37
C VAL A 177 35.06 6.72 6.35
N GLU A 178 34.62 7.39 5.29
CA GLU A 178 35.51 7.97 4.29
C GLU A 178 36.43 9.06 4.89
N ARG A 179 35.89 9.91 5.76
CA ARG A 179 36.69 10.92 6.49
C ARG A 179 37.74 10.27 7.38
N ALA A 180 37.39 9.23 8.14
CA ALA A 180 38.32 8.50 8.99
C ALA A 180 39.41 7.79 8.16
N LYS A 181 39.07 7.17 7.02
CA LYS A 181 40.04 6.62 6.06
C LYS A 181 41.05 7.69 5.63
N GLY A 182 40.59 8.86 5.21
CA GLY A 182 41.47 9.97 4.81
C GLY A 182 42.41 10.43 5.94
N ILE A 183 42.00 10.37 7.22
CA ILE A 183 42.86 10.63 8.37
C ILE A 183 43.94 9.56 8.52
N LEU A 184 43.54 8.28 8.45
CA LEU A 184 44.46 7.15 8.58
C LEU A 184 45.50 7.14 7.46
N GLN A 185 45.12 7.43 6.22
CA GLN A 185 46.01 7.58 5.08
C GLN A 185 47.11 8.64 5.33
N ARG A 186 46.70 9.82 5.77
CA ARG A 186 47.65 10.93 6.04
C ARG A 186 48.56 10.66 7.22
N ARG A 187 48.04 10.04 8.31
CA ARG A 187 48.83 9.80 9.53
C ARG A 187 49.81 8.65 9.40
N HIS A 188 49.40 7.60 8.73
CA HIS A 188 50.18 6.35 8.69
C HIS A 188 50.75 5.99 7.31
N GLY A 189 50.55 6.86 6.30
CA GLY A 189 51.02 6.60 4.93
C GLY A 189 50.35 5.40 4.27
N LEU A 190 49.11 5.05 4.70
CA LEU A 190 48.40 3.89 4.23
C LEU A 190 47.72 4.14 2.87
N THR A 191 47.53 3.07 2.12
CA THR A 191 46.68 3.11 0.93
C THR A 191 45.19 3.21 1.35
N GLU A 192 44.32 3.52 0.39
CA GLU A 192 42.89 3.57 0.64
C GLU A 192 42.34 2.20 1.13
N GLU A 193 42.81 1.13 0.48
CA GLU A 193 42.43 -0.24 0.80
C GLU A 193 42.91 -0.63 2.20
N ASP A 194 44.18 -0.37 2.55
CA ASP A 194 44.71 -0.67 3.88
C ASP A 194 44.02 0.11 4.99
N SER A 195 43.70 1.35 4.76
CA SER A 195 42.94 2.18 5.72
C SER A 195 41.55 1.64 5.99
N TYR A 196 40.85 1.17 4.95
CA TYR A 196 39.56 0.52 5.09
C TYR A 196 39.66 -0.82 5.84
N LEU A 197 40.65 -1.65 5.45
CA LEU A 197 40.89 -2.96 6.10
C LEU A 197 41.24 -2.79 7.58
N GLN A 198 42.06 -1.79 7.94
CA GLN A 198 42.38 -1.49 9.32
C GLN A 198 41.11 -1.12 10.11
N LEU A 199 40.32 -0.20 9.60
CA LEU A 199 39.06 0.22 10.26
C LEU A 199 38.10 -0.96 10.44
N ARG A 200 37.95 -1.80 9.42
CA ARG A 200 37.10 -2.99 9.44
C ARG A 200 37.57 -4.04 10.46
N ASN A 201 38.89 -4.30 10.47
CA ASN A 201 39.46 -5.29 11.38
C ASN A 201 39.34 -4.86 12.85
N GLU A 202 39.56 -3.57 13.15
CA GLU A 202 39.36 -3.01 14.48
C GLU A 202 37.87 -3.02 14.89
N SER A 203 36.95 -2.71 13.97
CA SER A 203 35.52 -2.82 14.20
C SER A 203 35.12 -4.24 14.64
N ARG A 204 35.64 -5.25 13.94
CA ARG A 204 35.40 -6.67 14.28
C ARG A 204 36.05 -7.08 15.61
N ARG A 205 37.29 -6.66 15.85
CA ARG A 205 38.03 -6.93 17.08
C ARG A 205 37.31 -6.37 18.31
N LEU A 206 36.86 -5.14 18.20
CA LEU A 206 36.18 -4.42 19.29
C LEU A 206 34.68 -4.69 19.36
N ARG A 207 34.12 -5.40 18.39
CA ARG A 207 32.67 -5.61 18.23
C ARG A 207 31.87 -4.32 18.26
N ARG A 208 32.40 -3.28 17.61
CA ARG A 208 31.74 -1.97 17.46
C ARG A 208 31.50 -1.64 15.99
N PRO A 209 30.41 -0.93 15.67
CA PRO A 209 30.18 -0.41 14.32
C PRO A 209 31.36 0.38 13.80
N MET A 210 31.66 0.30 12.50
CA MET A 210 32.73 1.09 11.87
C MET A 210 32.49 2.59 12.05
N LYS A 211 31.24 3.04 12.11
CA LYS A 211 30.84 4.41 12.41
C LYS A 211 31.43 4.90 13.71
N ASP A 212 31.27 4.15 14.80
CA ASP A 212 31.73 4.55 16.14
C ASP A 212 33.26 4.76 16.16
N LEU A 213 33.98 3.86 15.45
CA LEU A 213 35.43 4.00 15.30
C LEU A 213 35.83 5.18 14.43
N ALA A 214 35.08 5.43 13.37
CA ALA A 214 35.30 6.57 12.50
C ALA A 214 35.10 7.89 13.27
N GLU A 215 34.04 8.00 14.06
CA GLU A 215 33.78 9.15 14.92
C GLU A 215 34.91 9.37 15.94
N ALA A 216 35.40 8.30 16.58
CA ALA A 216 36.50 8.38 17.53
C ALA A 216 37.82 8.87 16.86
N ILE A 217 38.15 8.38 15.68
CA ILE A 217 39.32 8.80 14.89
C ILE A 217 39.20 10.27 14.50
N ILE A 218 38.04 10.70 14.01
CA ILE A 218 37.79 12.08 13.61
C ILE A 218 37.91 13.00 14.82
N PHE A 219 37.29 12.64 15.93
CA PHE A 219 37.33 13.40 17.16
C PHE A 219 38.79 13.57 17.70
N THR A 220 39.55 12.48 17.69
CA THR A 220 40.97 12.50 18.12
C THR A 220 41.80 13.40 17.22
N GLU A 221 41.56 13.40 15.91
CA GLU A 221 42.25 14.27 14.96
C GLU A 221 41.93 15.75 15.20
N GLU A 222 40.67 16.06 15.46
CA GLU A 222 40.25 17.43 15.75
C GLU A 222 40.85 17.98 17.07
N LEU A 223 40.95 17.14 18.11
CA LEU A 223 41.62 17.48 19.34
C LEU A 223 43.12 17.78 19.13
N ASN A 224 43.79 16.94 18.35
CA ASN A 224 45.21 17.10 18.08
C ASN A 224 45.51 18.38 17.26
N LYS A 225 44.68 18.72 16.27
CA LYS A 225 44.79 19.98 15.52
C LYS A 225 44.60 21.22 16.39
N ARG A 226 43.66 21.16 17.32
CA ARG A 226 43.47 22.26 18.29
C ARG A 226 44.67 22.41 19.21
N ALA A 227 45.30 21.30 19.62
CA ALA A 227 46.48 21.33 20.49
C ALA A 227 47.74 21.84 19.79
N SER A 228 47.85 21.60 18.46
CA SER A 228 48.97 22.07 17.62
C SER A 228 48.83 23.50 17.07
N GLY A 229 47.73 24.19 17.36
CA GLY A 229 47.51 25.58 16.96
C GLY A 229 47.18 25.80 15.48
N GLU A 230 46.86 24.71 14.75
CA GLU A 230 46.35 24.78 13.39
C GLU A 230 44.85 25.12 13.41
N THR A 231 44.55 26.43 13.35
CA THR A 231 43.19 26.93 13.13
C THR A 231 42.78 26.57 11.72
N THR A 232 41.67 25.84 11.59
CA THR A 232 40.98 25.61 10.31
C THR A 232 40.33 26.91 9.87
N ASP A 233 40.80 27.50 8.79
CA ASP A 233 40.02 28.42 7.94
C ASP A 233 38.97 27.67 7.14
#